data_87fbe4631c9f880cd3395abbfc26d1d4
#
_entry.id   87fbe4631c9f880cd3395abbfc26d1d4
#
_cell.length_a   1.000
_cell.length_b   1.000
_cell.length_c   1.000
_cell.angle_alpha   90.00
_cell.angle_beta   90.00
_cell.angle_gamma   90.00
#
_symmetry.space_group_name_H-M   'P 1'
#
loop_
_entity.id
_entity.type
_entity.pdbx_description
1 polymer ?
#
loop_
_entity_poly.entity_id
_entity_poly.type
_entity_poly.pdbx_seq_one_letter_code
_entity_poly.pdbx_strand_id
1 'polypeptide(L)'
;MKEFNFEKLPIVEIANEIIIDAVNKGASDIHFDPSKEALKIRFRIDGILSDYSIVPSKYKRNMISRIKMIAGMNIMETRLPQDGAIKSKIGDRLLDLRVSTLPTNNAEKIVIR
;
A
#
# COMPACT_ATOMS: atom_id res chain seq x y z
N MET A 1 -15.80 1.71 -5.89
CA MET A 1 -14.34 1.83 -5.68
C MET A 1 -14.02 3.23 -5.20
N LYS A 2 -13.12 3.35 -4.25
CA LYS A 2 -12.73 4.66 -3.73
C LYS A 2 -11.82 5.39 -4.71
N GLU A 3 -12.08 6.68 -4.90
CA GLU A 3 -11.25 7.53 -5.75
C GLU A 3 -10.55 8.58 -4.91
N PHE A 4 -9.26 8.80 -5.20
CA PHE A 4 -8.46 9.83 -4.57
C PHE A 4 -8.09 10.89 -5.59
N ASN A 5 -7.95 12.12 -5.15
CA ASN A 5 -7.48 13.19 -6.01
C ASN A 5 -5.96 13.28 -5.91
N PHE A 6 -5.27 12.54 -6.77
CA PHE A 6 -3.80 12.47 -6.76
C PHE A 6 -3.14 13.78 -7.16
N GLU A 7 -3.86 14.69 -7.79
CA GLU A 7 -3.29 15.98 -8.17
C GLU A 7 -3.32 16.98 -7.04
N LYS A 8 -4.25 16.83 -6.09
CA LYS A 8 -4.42 17.77 -4.98
C LYS A 8 -3.90 17.26 -3.65
N LEU A 9 -3.94 15.95 -3.43
CA LEU A 9 -3.52 15.36 -2.16
C LEU A 9 -2.10 14.84 -2.25
N PRO A 10 -1.25 15.13 -1.24
CA PRO A 10 0.08 14.50 -1.17
C PRO A 10 -0.03 12.99 -1.09
N ILE A 11 0.92 12.28 -1.69
CA ILE A 11 0.92 10.82 -1.67
C ILE A 11 0.98 10.27 -0.25
N VAL A 12 1.63 10.98 0.67
CA VAL A 12 1.72 10.57 2.07
C VAL A 12 0.33 10.53 2.72
N GLU A 13 -0.52 11.50 2.42
CA GLU A 13 -1.89 11.51 2.96
C GLU A 13 -2.74 10.41 2.37
N ILE A 14 -2.59 10.15 1.07
CA ILE A 14 -3.32 9.07 0.40
C ILE A 14 -2.90 7.72 0.97
N ALA A 15 -1.61 7.47 1.16
CA ALA A 15 -1.12 6.24 1.75
C ALA A 15 -1.67 6.02 3.17
N ASN A 16 -1.68 7.07 3.98
CA ASN A 16 -2.24 7.01 5.33
C ASN A 16 -3.73 6.67 5.30
N GLU A 17 -4.48 7.32 4.41
CA GLU A 17 -5.93 7.08 4.31
C GLU A 17 -6.24 5.64 3.89
N ILE A 18 -5.45 5.08 2.97
CA ILE A 18 -5.61 3.68 2.56
C ILE A 18 -5.48 2.75 3.77
N ILE A 19 -4.44 2.95 4.57
CA ILE A 19 -4.18 2.12 5.75
C ILE A 19 -5.30 2.28 6.78
N ILE A 20 -5.72 3.52 7.03
CA ILE A 20 -6.80 3.80 7.98
C ILE A 20 -8.11 3.15 7.52
N ASP A 21 -8.44 3.28 6.24
CA ASP A 21 -9.64 2.65 5.69
C ASP A 21 -9.60 1.13 5.84
N ALA A 22 -8.44 0.51 5.58
CA ALA A 22 -8.28 -0.93 5.72
C ALA A 22 -8.50 -1.37 7.16
N VAL A 23 -7.91 -0.67 8.12
CA VAL A 23 -8.08 -0.97 9.55
C VAL A 23 -9.55 -0.81 9.96
N ASN A 24 -10.19 0.26 9.55
CA ASN A 24 -11.58 0.53 9.90
C ASN A 24 -12.54 -0.48 9.28
N LYS A 25 -12.21 -1.06 8.14
CA LYS A 25 -13.02 -2.09 7.49
C LYS A 25 -12.70 -3.50 7.99
N GLY A 26 -11.73 -3.64 8.88
CA GLY A 26 -11.34 -4.95 9.41
C GLY A 26 -10.60 -5.82 8.39
N ALA A 27 -9.87 -5.20 7.47
CA ALA A 27 -9.11 -5.94 6.49
C ALA A 27 -7.96 -6.71 7.14
N SER A 28 -7.73 -7.95 6.71
CA SER A 28 -6.61 -8.76 7.17
C SER A 28 -5.33 -8.42 6.40
N ASP A 29 -5.44 -7.99 5.17
CA ASP A 29 -4.30 -7.58 4.36
C ASP A 29 -4.71 -6.58 3.29
N ILE A 30 -3.72 -5.80 2.86
CA ILE A 30 -3.83 -4.84 1.77
C ILE A 30 -2.87 -5.29 0.68
N HIS A 31 -3.37 -5.44 -0.54
CA HIS A 31 -2.58 -5.81 -1.71
C HIS A 31 -2.43 -4.62 -2.63
N PHE A 32 -1.19 -4.30 -2.97
CA PHE A 32 -0.85 -3.30 -3.98
C PHE A 32 -0.27 -4.05 -5.17
N ASP A 33 -1.08 -4.24 -6.20
CA ASP A 33 -0.72 -5.07 -7.35
C ASP A 33 -0.42 -4.19 -8.57
N PRO A 34 0.85 -4.10 -8.99
CA PRO A 34 1.21 -3.28 -10.14
C PRO A 34 0.85 -3.99 -11.45
N SER A 35 0.31 -3.20 -12.38
CA SER A 35 0.18 -3.57 -13.76
C SER A 35 0.92 -2.54 -14.61
N LYS A 36 0.93 -2.73 -15.91
CA LYS A 36 1.55 -1.75 -16.82
C LYS A 36 0.88 -0.38 -16.70
N GLU A 37 -0.44 -0.37 -16.50
CA GLU A 37 -1.26 0.84 -16.55
C GLU A 37 -1.49 1.49 -15.19
N ALA A 38 -1.33 0.76 -14.08
CA ALA A 38 -1.76 1.25 -12.78
C ALA A 38 -1.20 0.42 -11.64
N LEU A 39 -1.54 0.84 -10.42
CA LEU A 39 -1.34 0.06 -9.21
C LEU A 39 -2.72 -0.17 -8.60
N LYS A 40 -3.20 -1.41 -8.65
CA LYS A 40 -4.51 -1.75 -8.10
C LYS A 40 -4.38 -2.07 -6.62
N ILE A 41 -5.28 -1.49 -5.80
CA ILE A 41 -5.29 -1.72 -4.36
C ILE A 41 -6.53 -2.55 -4.03
N ARG A 42 -6.31 -3.66 -3.33
CA ARG A 42 -7.37 -4.56 -2.89
C ARG A 42 -7.23 -4.87 -1.41
N PHE A 43 -8.36 -5.00 -0.74
CA PHE A 43 -8.43 -5.40 0.67
C PHE A 43 -8.97 -6.82 0.77
N ARG A 44 -8.40 -7.60 1.67
CA ARG A 44 -9.00 -8.88 2.06
C ARG A 44 -9.83 -8.66 3.32
N ILE A 45 -11.13 -8.86 3.19
CA ILE A 45 -12.07 -8.70 4.30
C ILE A 45 -12.87 -9.99 4.40
N ASP A 46 -12.87 -10.61 5.59
CA ASP A 46 -13.53 -11.90 5.82
C ASP A 46 -13.11 -12.96 4.80
N GLY A 47 -11.83 -12.98 4.46
CA GLY A 47 -11.27 -13.94 3.52
C GLY A 47 -11.47 -13.61 2.04
N ILE A 48 -12.23 -12.58 1.74
CA ILE A 48 -12.55 -12.21 0.35
C ILE A 48 -11.73 -10.99 -0.06
N LEU A 49 -11.02 -11.14 -1.18
CA LEU A 49 -10.22 -10.06 -1.76
C LEU A 49 -11.10 -9.24 -2.71
N SER A 50 -11.23 -7.95 -2.44
CA SER A 50 -12.07 -7.06 -3.23
C SER A 50 -11.34 -5.77 -3.58
N ASP A 51 -11.74 -5.16 -4.70
CA ASP A 51 -11.14 -3.93 -5.18
C ASP A 51 -11.47 -2.77 -4.24
N TYR A 52 -10.45 -1.98 -3.93
CA TYR A 52 -10.60 -0.79 -3.09
C TYR A 52 -10.36 0.50 -3.90
N SER A 53 -9.24 0.58 -4.60
CA SER A 53 -8.88 1.78 -5.36
C SER A 53 -7.83 1.46 -6.42
N ILE A 54 -7.59 2.43 -7.29
CA ILE A 54 -6.55 2.33 -8.32
C ILE A 54 -5.67 3.56 -8.25
N VAL A 55 -4.36 3.35 -8.19
CA VAL A 55 -3.37 4.42 -8.30
C VAL A 55 -2.98 4.53 -9.77
N PRO A 56 -3.15 5.70 -10.41
CA PRO A 56 -2.74 5.87 -11.80
C PRO A 56 -1.25 5.62 -12.02
N SER A 57 -0.89 5.19 -13.21
CA SER A 57 0.49 4.89 -13.58
C SER A 57 1.48 6.00 -13.21
N LYS A 58 1.06 7.24 -13.37
CA LYS A 58 1.87 8.43 -13.06
C LYS A 58 2.35 8.47 -11.61
N TYR A 59 1.54 7.94 -10.68
CA TYR A 59 1.83 7.99 -9.24
C TYR A 59 2.23 6.65 -8.65
N LYS A 60 2.31 5.61 -9.48
CA LYS A 60 2.59 4.24 -9.03
C LYS A 60 3.91 4.15 -8.26
N ARG A 61 4.99 4.70 -8.81
CA ARG A 61 6.30 4.69 -8.16
C ARG A 61 6.30 5.47 -6.85
N ASN A 62 5.61 6.61 -6.84
CA ASN A 62 5.55 7.45 -5.64
C ASN A 62 4.86 6.71 -4.50
N MET A 63 3.78 5.98 -4.79
CA MET A 63 3.07 5.21 -3.78
C MET A 63 3.95 4.08 -3.23
N ILE A 64 4.57 3.31 -4.13
CA ILE A 64 5.45 2.20 -3.73
C ILE A 64 6.61 2.71 -2.88
N SER A 65 7.26 3.77 -3.32
CA SER A 65 8.38 4.38 -2.58
C SER A 65 7.95 4.86 -1.20
N ARG A 66 6.78 5.46 -1.09
CA ARG A 66 6.27 5.96 0.19
C ARG A 66 6.05 4.82 1.17
N ILE A 67 5.43 3.73 0.72
CA ILE A 67 5.18 2.58 1.60
C ILE A 67 6.50 1.94 2.02
N LYS A 68 7.45 1.79 1.11
CA LYS A 68 8.77 1.26 1.44
C LYS A 68 9.48 2.13 2.48
N MET A 69 9.38 3.45 2.32
CA MET A 69 10.01 4.39 3.25
C MET A 69 9.45 4.24 4.67
N ILE A 70 8.13 4.22 4.83
CA ILE A 70 7.52 4.10 6.14
C ILE A 70 7.69 2.72 6.75
N ALA A 71 7.95 1.70 5.93
CA ALA A 71 8.22 0.34 6.38
C ALA A 71 9.70 0.10 6.71
N GLY A 72 10.55 1.12 6.54
CA GLY A 72 11.98 0.99 6.83
C GLY A 72 12.77 0.22 5.81
N MET A 73 12.28 0.14 4.58
CA MET A 73 12.93 -0.59 3.50
C MET A 73 13.89 0.28 2.70
N ASN A 74 14.78 -0.37 1.95
CA ASN A 74 15.66 0.31 1.01
C ASN A 74 14.88 0.66 -0.26
N ILE A 75 14.62 1.95 -0.46
CA ILE A 75 13.84 2.43 -1.60
C ILE A 75 14.56 2.19 -2.92
N MET A 76 15.87 2.22 -2.92
CA MET A 76 16.68 2.07 -4.13
C MET A 76 16.76 0.63 -4.63
N GLU A 77 16.52 -0.35 -3.74
CA GLU A 77 16.55 -1.75 -4.14
C GLU A 77 15.18 -2.16 -4.67
N THR A 78 15.09 -2.49 -5.95
CA THR A 78 13.84 -2.82 -6.62
C THR A 78 13.83 -4.24 -7.20
N ARG A 79 14.95 -4.97 -7.08
CA ARG A 79 15.11 -6.28 -7.72
C ARG A 79 15.02 -7.44 -6.75
N LEU A 80 15.07 -7.18 -5.46
CA LEU A 80 15.03 -8.22 -4.43
C LEU A 80 13.81 -8.00 -3.54
N PRO A 81 13.20 -9.11 -3.05
CA PRO A 81 12.15 -9.00 -2.04
C PRO A 81 12.67 -8.36 -0.77
N GLN A 82 11.83 -7.61 -0.10
CA GLN A 82 12.15 -7.00 1.18
C GLN A 82 10.99 -7.21 2.15
N ASP A 83 11.33 -7.25 3.43
CA ASP A 83 10.36 -7.27 4.52
C ASP A 83 10.60 -6.07 5.42
N GLY A 84 9.53 -5.51 5.95
CA GLY A 84 9.60 -4.39 6.87
C GLY A 84 8.40 -4.34 7.77
N ALA A 85 8.29 -3.27 8.54
CA ALA A 85 7.19 -3.08 9.47
C ALA A 85 6.82 -1.61 9.57
N ILE A 86 5.51 -1.35 9.66
CA ILE A 86 4.99 -0.02 9.94
C ILE A 86 4.38 -0.08 11.33
N LYS A 87 4.89 0.75 12.24
CA LYS A 87 4.30 0.92 13.57
C LYS A 87 3.52 2.21 13.56
N SER A 88 2.25 2.12 13.86
CA SER A 88 1.33 3.25 13.77
C SER A 88 0.37 3.25 14.94
N LYS A 89 -0.21 4.41 15.20
CA LYS A 89 -1.25 4.58 16.21
C LYS A 89 -2.47 5.17 15.54
N ILE A 90 -3.59 4.46 15.65
CA ILE A 90 -4.88 4.94 15.16
C ILE A 90 -5.81 5.02 16.36
N GLY A 91 -6.16 6.26 16.74
CA GLY A 91 -6.87 6.49 18.01
C GLY A 91 -6.01 6.01 19.16
N ASP A 92 -6.57 5.12 20.00
CA ASP A 92 -5.85 4.52 21.13
C ASP A 92 -5.19 3.18 20.78
N ARG A 93 -5.31 2.74 19.53
CA ARG A 93 -4.80 1.44 19.10
C ARG A 93 -3.39 1.58 18.53
N LEU A 94 -2.48 0.74 19.04
CA LEU A 94 -1.15 0.60 18.47
C LEU A 94 -1.19 -0.52 17.45
N LEU A 95 -0.72 -0.22 16.24
CA LEU A 95 -0.69 -1.17 15.15
C LEU A 95 0.75 -1.51 14.78
N ASP A 96 0.99 -2.78 14.56
CA ASP A 96 2.26 -3.30 14.04
C ASP A 96 1.95 -4.01 12.72
N LEU A 97 2.14 -3.30 11.61
CA LEU A 97 1.81 -3.80 10.30
C LEU A 97 3.06 -4.40 9.66
N ARG A 98 2.94 -5.63 9.17
CA ARG A 98 4.03 -6.30 8.46
C ARG A 98 3.90 -6.04 6.98
N VAL A 99 4.99 -5.66 6.35
CA VAL A 99 5.03 -5.27 4.94
C VAL A 99 6.02 -6.14 4.21
N SER A 100 5.61 -6.69 3.08
CA SER A 100 6.52 -7.40 2.19
C SER A 100 6.42 -6.87 0.77
N THR A 101 7.56 -6.82 0.09
CA THR A 101 7.62 -6.44 -1.32
C THR A 101 8.13 -7.60 -2.14
N LEU A 102 7.65 -7.67 -3.38
CA LEU A 102 8.06 -8.68 -4.34
C LEU A 102 8.23 -8.03 -5.71
N PRO A 103 9.43 -8.13 -6.31
CA PRO A 103 9.63 -7.56 -7.64
C PRO A 103 8.72 -8.21 -8.69
N THR A 104 8.23 -7.40 -9.61
CA THR A 104 7.45 -7.85 -10.76
C THR A 104 7.98 -7.19 -12.03
N ASN A 105 7.45 -7.59 -13.18
CA ASN A 105 7.84 -6.96 -14.46
C ASN A 105 7.42 -5.50 -14.55
N ASN A 106 6.39 -5.10 -13.81
CA ASN A 106 5.82 -3.76 -13.92
C ASN A 106 6.28 -2.81 -12.81
N ALA A 107 6.72 -3.34 -11.69
CA ALA A 107 7.20 -2.57 -10.54
C ALA A 107 7.43 -3.54 -9.37
N GLU A 108 6.97 -3.18 -8.17
CA GLU A 108 7.01 -4.06 -7.01
C GLU A 108 5.60 -4.25 -6.48
N LYS A 109 5.25 -5.51 -6.19
CA LYS A 109 4.02 -5.83 -5.49
C LYS A 109 4.26 -5.64 -3.99
N ILE A 110 3.27 -5.07 -3.29
CA ILE A 110 3.34 -4.87 -1.84
C ILE A 110 2.15 -5.55 -1.19
N VAL A 111 2.39 -6.23 -0.09
CA VAL A 111 1.34 -6.76 0.79
C VAL A 111 1.59 -6.25 2.19
N ILE A 112 0.58 -5.63 2.79
CA ILE A 112 0.58 -5.19 4.18
C ILE A 112 -0.36 -6.09 4.97
N ARG A 113 0.12 -6.61 6.09
CA ARG A 113 -0.68 -7.46 6.99
C ARG A 113 -0.84 -6.88 8.37
#